data_f0a7df9f973c4ae9c086be4b301d4bb9
#
_entry.id   f0a7df9f973c4ae9c086be4b301d4bb9
#
_cell.length_a   1.000
_cell.length_b   1.000
_cell.length_c   1.000
_cell.angle_alpha   90.00
_cell.angle_beta   90.00
_cell.angle_gamma   90.00
#
_symmetry.space_group_name_H-M   'P 1'
#
loop_
_entity.id
_entity.type
_entity.pdbx_description
1 polymer ?
#
loop_
_entity_poly.entity_id
_entity_poly.type
_entity_poly.pdbx_seq_one_letter_code
_entity_poly.pdbx_strand_id
1 'polypeptide(L)'
;MGKIHQPCDDCGSSDALQINDDGSKYCHACHKFTVGERRQYARNDKPSEPRNEPISLPRGNGLGLPERGLTGLTLAKYGAVVDSGAVYFPYYSGEEQVATKVRRLGDKVFYAQGDFKQAGLFGQQLFAPGDSGKTVTITEGEIDALSVYQMTGSKYAVVSIPKGAAAALSSCRKAYDYINSFTKVLVCFDSDDAGRDAAKHVASLFAGKSYVVELTEYKDANDYLCNDKAQAFVNAWYGADRYRPDDIVSGEKLHDLVLQPTHLPFARYPFDGLNLKTYGIRSGELVTLVAGSGVGKSTFMKSCIAHVLDTTDIKVGVLSLEESVGTAATSLMSATVGKALHLPTKDEAVKYCFNNPETLRRAGHLADNVTVEEREAAYQLLYGTNRVHFYSSGGNTRVDDVLERMRYFALVEDCKILILDHISILVGMQQAKTAGNEREAIDAAMHSLRSLVEETGVTVLLVSHISRGDSSSTPAEEGGRVRMNQIRGSQAIAQLSNIAIALERNTQAELEEDRDVTTVRVLKNRYSGVTGVACKLRWIASLNKQVEEQVEEGAI
;
A
#
# COMPACT_ATOMS: atom_id res chain seq x y z
N MET A 1 -2.98 18.17 -34.11
CA MET A 1 -1.97 17.70 -33.13
C MET A 1 -1.34 18.91 -32.46
N GLY A 2 -1.52 19.01 -31.15
CA GLY A 2 -0.96 20.13 -30.37
C GLY A 2 0.58 20.16 -30.47
N LYS A 3 1.16 21.34 -30.31
CA LYS A 3 2.62 21.51 -30.29
C LYS A 3 3.12 21.28 -28.85
N ILE A 4 4.03 20.34 -28.68
CA ILE A 4 4.75 20.06 -27.42
C ILE A 4 6.18 20.59 -27.52
N HIS A 5 6.86 20.73 -26.38
CA HIS A 5 8.24 21.25 -26.31
C HIS A 5 8.40 22.67 -26.85
N GLN A 6 7.55 23.59 -26.38
CA GLN A 6 7.68 25.01 -26.69
C GLN A 6 8.25 25.79 -25.48
N PRO A 7 8.91 26.93 -25.70
CA PRO A 7 9.37 27.80 -24.62
C PRO A 7 8.20 28.44 -23.88
N CYS A 8 8.34 28.59 -22.56
CA CYS A 8 7.37 29.24 -21.70
C CYS A 8 7.83 30.64 -21.31
N ASP A 9 7.06 31.64 -21.69
CA ASP A 9 7.38 33.04 -21.40
C ASP A 9 7.25 33.41 -19.91
N ASP A 10 6.45 32.62 -19.15
CA ASP A 10 6.20 32.88 -17.74
C ASP A 10 7.32 32.40 -16.80
N CYS A 11 7.98 31.28 -17.13
CA CYS A 11 9.02 30.71 -16.26
C CYS A 11 10.40 30.58 -16.95
N GLY A 12 10.51 30.94 -18.21
CA GLY A 12 11.76 30.87 -18.95
C GLY A 12 12.24 29.48 -19.35
N SER A 13 11.42 28.43 -19.13
CA SER A 13 11.74 27.07 -19.60
C SER A 13 11.77 27.05 -21.12
N SER A 14 12.76 26.39 -21.70
CA SER A 14 12.98 26.36 -23.16
C SER A 14 12.05 25.37 -23.89
N ASP A 15 11.45 24.38 -23.18
CA ASP A 15 10.78 23.26 -23.82
C ASP A 15 9.59 22.67 -23.03
N ALA A 16 9.15 23.30 -21.94
CA ALA A 16 8.12 22.74 -21.06
C ALA A 16 6.68 23.17 -21.42
N LEU A 17 6.47 23.99 -22.43
CA LEU A 17 5.13 24.45 -22.80
C LEU A 17 4.50 23.54 -23.85
N GLN A 18 3.29 23.07 -23.55
CA GLN A 18 2.40 22.37 -24.47
C GLN A 18 1.31 23.34 -24.95
N ILE A 19 1.10 23.40 -26.25
CA ILE A 19 0.01 24.15 -26.88
C ILE A 19 -0.94 23.16 -27.54
N ASN A 20 -2.19 23.11 -27.08
CA ASN A 20 -3.21 22.21 -27.57
C ASN A 20 -3.87 22.75 -28.86
N ASP A 21 -4.61 21.89 -29.58
CA ASP A 21 -5.28 22.25 -30.85
C ASP A 21 -6.36 23.34 -30.68
N ASP A 22 -6.89 23.52 -29.49
CA ASP A 22 -7.84 24.57 -29.13
C ASP A 22 -7.18 25.89 -28.73
N GLY A 23 -5.84 25.96 -28.82
CA GLY A 23 -5.04 27.12 -28.44
C GLY A 23 -4.79 27.26 -26.93
N SER A 24 -5.29 26.36 -26.11
CA SER A 24 -4.96 26.32 -24.69
C SER A 24 -3.49 25.93 -24.48
N LYS A 25 -2.86 26.49 -23.44
CA LYS A 25 -1.45 26.28 -23.15
C LYS A 25 -1.28 25.74 -21.74
N TYR A 26 -0.41 24.75 -21.57
CA TYR A 26 -0.02 24.22 -20.27
C TYR A 26 1.50 24.09 -20.17
N CYS A 27 2.08 24.66 -19.14
CA CYS A 27 3.51 24.54 -18.87
C CYS A 27 3.78 23.47 -17.82
N HIS A 28 4.55 22.44 -18.18
CA HIS A 28 4.92 21.34 -17.28
C HIS A 28 5.98 21.75 -16.24
N ALA A 29 6.68 22.89 -16.42
CA ALA A 29 7.67 23.36 -15.46
C ALA A 29 7.09 24.26 -14.36
N CYS A 30 6.18 25.19 -14.70
CA CYS A 30 5.56 26.10 -13.72
C CYS A 30 4.09 25.79 -13.44
N HIS A 31 3.52 24.75 -14.07
CA HIS A 31 2.12 24.29 -13.92
C HIS A 31 1.06 25.35 -14.26
N LYS A 32 1.42 26.40 -14.98
CA LYS A 32 0.49 27.44 -15.40
C LYS A 32 -0.34 26.96 -16.58
N PHE A 33 -1.66 27.10 -16.46
CA PHE A 33 -2.62 26.83 -17.54
C PHE A 33 -3.21 28.13 -18.06
N THR A 34 -3.24 28.31 -19.39
CA THR A 34 -3.87 29.43 -20.06
C THR A 34 -4.94 28.91 -21.02
N VAL A 35 -6.14 29.41 -20.89
CA VAL A 35 -7.27 29.01 -21.74
C VAL A 35 -7.03 29.53 -23.17
N GLY A 36 -7.20 28.67 -24.18
CA GLY A 36 -7.12 29.05 -25.58
C GLY A 36 -8.31 29.89 -26.02
N GLU A 37 -8.11 30.71 -27.04
CA GLU A 37 -9.21 31.42 -27.67
C GLU A 37 -10.14 30.39 -28.33
N ARG A 38 -11.38 30.27 -27.83
CA ARG A 38 -12.43 29.48 -28.46
C ARG A 38 -12.64 29.99 -29.89
N ARG A 39 -12.35 29.18 -30.91
CA ARG A 39 -12.88 29.44 -32.25
C ARG A 39 -14.40 29.50 -32.13
N GLN A 40 -14.96 30.67 -32.32
CA GLN A 40 -16.40 30.86 -32.45
C GLN A 40 -16.82 30.14 -33.74
N TYR A 41 -17.27 28.89 -33.62
CA TYR A 41 -18.21 28.36 -34.60
C TYR A 41 -19.50 29.17 -34.39
N ALA A 42 -19.87 29.97 -35.39
CA ALA A 42 -21.14 30.65 -35.42
C ALA A 42 -22.27 29.61 -35.38
N ARG A 43 -22.72 29.26 -34.20
CA ARG A 43 -24.05 28.74 -33.96
C ARG A 43 -24.95 29.96 -33.78
N ASN A 44 -25.76 30.24 -34.78
CA ASN A 44 -26.96 31.06 -34.63
C ASN A 44 -27.97 30.29 -33.76
N ASP A 45 -27.65 30.08 -32.51
CA ASP A 45 -28.60 29.77 -31.45
C ASP A 45 -28.10 30.49 -30.22
N LYS A 46 -28.87 31.51 -29.85
CA LYS A 46 -28.76 32.09 -28.50
C LYS A 46 -28.77 30.92 -27.51
N PRO A 47 -27.85 30.85 -26.53
CA PRO A 47 -28.00 29.91 -25.44
C PRO A 47 -29.33 30.25 -24.78
N SER A 48 -30.33 29.36 -24.91
CA SER A 48 -31.48 29.41 -24.06
C SER A 48 -30.95 29.34 -22.62
N GLU A 49 -31.34 30.30 -21.78
CA GLU A 49 -31.13 30.19 -20.34
C GLU A 49 -31.49 28.77 -19.90
N PRO A 50 -30.72 28.12 -19.00
CA PRO A 50 -31.07 26.79 -18.55
C PRO A 50 -32.51 26.87 -18.00
N ARG A 51 -33.43 26.17 -18.62
CA ARG A 51 -34.81 26.11 -18.15
C ARG A 51 -34.77 25.46 -16.78
N ASN A 52 -35.04 26.24 -15.73
CA ASN A 52 -35.12 25.74 -14.35
C ASN A 52 -36.37 24.89 -14.09
N GLU A 53 -37.29 24.84 -15.05
CA GLU A 53 -38.51 24.06 -14.94
C GLU A 53 -38.31 22.61 -15.41
N PRO A 54 -38.92 21.64 -14.72
CA PRO A 54 -38.85 20.22 -15.15
C PRO A 54 -39.57 20.03 -16.49
N ILE A 55 -39.16 19.02 -17.23
CA ILE A 55 -39.89 18.64 -18.45
C ILE A 55 -41.25 18.08 -18.04
N SER A 56 -42.32 18.61 -18.63
CA SER A 56 -43.66 18.06 -18.47
C SER A 56 -43.70 16.62 -18.98
N LEU A 57 -44.20 15.70 -18.16
CA LEU A 57 -44.29 14.31 -18.54
C LEU A 57 -45.25 14.09 -19.71
N PRO A 58 -44.88 13.35 -20.77
CA PRO A 58 -45.80 13.03 -21.87
C PRO A 58 -46.90 12.08 -21.39
N ARG A 59 -47.96 11.97 -22.19
CA ARG A 59 -49.00 10.94 -21.99
C ARG A 59 -48.46 9.60 -22.46
N GLY A 60 -47.81 8.85 -21.61
CA GLY A 60 -47.23 7.57 -21.97
C GLY A 60 -48.26 6.54 -22.47
N ASN A 61 -47.78 5.47 -23.11
CA ASN A 61 -48.62 4.41 -23.70
C ASN A 61 -49.04 3.31 -22.70
N GLY A 62 -48.58 3.33 -21.47
CA GLY A 62 -48.90 2.37 -20.39
C GLY A 62 -48.37 0.94 -20.61
N LEU A 63 -47.61 0.69 -21.68
CA LEU A 63 -47.19 -0.67 -22.11
C LEU A 63 -45.96 -1.21 -21.36
N GLY A 64 -45.35 -0.45 -20.49
CA GLY A 64 -44.12 -0.85 -19.81
C GLY A 64 -42.87 -0.60 -20.68
N LEU A 65 -41.78 -1.27 -20.33
CA LEU A 65 -40.49 -1.23 -21.03
C LEU A 65 -40.01 -2.68 -21.25
N PRO A 66 -40.54 -3.39 -22.25
CA PRO A 66 -40.30 -4.83 -22.46
C PRO A 66 -38.82 -5.17 -22.66
N GLU A 67 -38.05 -4.31 -23.33
CA GLU A 67 -36.61 -4.47 -23.55
C GLU A 67 -35.77 -4.42 -22.28
N ARG A 68 -36.38 -3.98 -21.16
CA ARG A 68 -35.81 -3.95 -19.80
C ARG A 68 -36.57 -4.86 -18.83
N GLY A 69 -37.51 -5.66 -19.32
CA GLY A 69 -38.34 -6.56 -18.50
C GLY A 69 -39.30 -5.82 -17.55
N LEU A 70 -39.49 -4.49 -17.68
CA LEU A 70 -40.26 -3.66 -16.78
C LEU A 70 -41.72 -3.57 -17.18
N THR A 71 -42.64 -3.84 -16.24
CA THR A 71 -44.09 -3.78 -16.47
C THR A 71 -44.62 -2.33 -16.43
N GLY A 72 -45.74 -2.09 -17.11
CA GLY A 72 -46.41 -0.80 -17.07
C GLY A 72 -46.86 -0.40 -15.66
N LEU A 73 -47.21 -1.38 -14.80
CA LEU A 73 -47.57 -1.14 -13.41
C LEU A 73 -46.37 -0.61 -12.59
N THR A 74 -45.19 -1.15 -12.80
CA THR A 74 -43.98 -0.69 -12.13
C THR A 74 -43.61 0.73 -12.54
N LEU A 75 -43.65 1.03 -13.85
CA LEU A 75 -43.42 2.38 -14.37
C LEU A 75 -44.44 3.38 -13.81
N ALA A 76 -45.72 3.04 -13.85
CA ALA A 76 -46.82 3.90 -13.36
C ALA A 76 -46.67 4.19 -11.86
N LYS A 77 -46.23 3.21 -11.05
CA LYS A 77 -45.97 3.41 -9.60
C LYS A 77 -44.97 4.54 -9.35
N TYR A 78 -43.90 4.59 -10.15
CA TYR A 78 -42.84 5.60 -10.02
C TYR A 78 -43.10 6.89 -10.79
N GLY A 79 -44.21 6.94 -11.54
CA GLY A 79 -44.49 8.06 -12.43
C GLY A 79 -43.55 8.13 -13.63
N ALA A 80 -42.82 7.06 -13.91
CA ALA A 80 -41.94 6.98 -15.05
C ALA A 80 -42.78 6.74 -16.34
N VAL A 81 -42.43 7.45 -17.40
CA VAL A 81 -43.23 7.45 -18.63
C VAL A 81 -42.34 7.05 -19.81
N VAL A 82 -42.84 6.13 -20.67
CA VAL A 82 -42.20 5.76 -21.93
C VAL A 82 -42.96 6.44 -23.06
N ASP A 83 -42.27 7.27 -23.82
CA ASP A 83 -42.82 7.94 -24.99
C ASP A 83 -41.73 8.21 -26.03
N SER A 84 -42.10 8.08 -27.32
CA SER A 84 -41.28 8.48 -28.46
C SER A 84 -39.81 7.98 -28.41
N GLY A 85 -39.60 6.75 -27.95
CA GLY A 85 -38.27 6.14 -27.85
C GLY A 85 -37.40 6.65 -26.70
N ALA A 86 -38.03 7.21 -25.67
CA ALA A 86 -37.36 7.67 -24.48
C ALA A 86 -38.13 7.29 -23.19
N VAL A 87 -37.41 7.20 -22.07
CA VAL A 87 -38.01 7.04 -20.75
C VAL A 87 -37.76 8.33 -19.95
N TYR A 88 -38.79 8.81 -19.33
CA TYR A 88 -38.83 10.03 -18.53
C TYR A 88 -38.92 9.63 -17.05
N PHE A 89 -37.99 10.05 -16.24
CA PHE A 89 -37.94 9.80 -14.80
C PHE A 89 -38.15 11.12 -14.06
N PRO A 90 -39.32 11.32 -13.40
CA PRO A 90 -39.58 12.53 -12.62
C PRO A 90 -38.87 12.48 -11.27
N TYR A 91 -38.34 13.62 -10.85
CA TYR A 91 -37.75 13.83 -9.54
C TYR A 91 -38.53 14.89 -8.76
N TYR A 92 -38.69 14.64 -7.47
CA TYR A 92 -39.54 15.42 -6.60
C TYR A 92 -38.80 16.04 -5.43
N SER A 93 -39.29 17.15 -4.93
CA SER A 93 -39.00 17.74 -3.63
C SER A 93 -40.32 17.78 -2.84
N GLY A 94 -40.51 16.86 -1.90
CA GLY A 94 -41.83 16.60 -1.33
C GLY A 94 -42.81 16.06 -2.40
N GLU A 95 -43.91 16.77 -2.63
CA GLU A 95 -44.92 16.42 -3.64
C GLU A 95 -44.72 17.16 -4.98
N GLU A 96 -43.80 18.11 -5.04
CA GLU A 96 -43.56 18.94 -6.23
C GLU A 96 -42.51 18.32 -7.13
N GLN A 97 -42.82 18.16 -8.45
CA GLN A 97 -41.86 17.75 -9.43
C GLN A 97 -40.91 18.91 -9.75
N VAL A 98 -39.63 18.74 -9.38
CA VAL A 98 -38.59 19.77 -9.56
C VAL A 98 -37.62 19.50 -10.68
N ALA A 99 -37.51 18.22 -11.13
CA ALA A 99 -36.63 17.86 -12.22
C ALA A 99 -37.13 16.62 -13.00
N THR A 100 -36.64 16.45 -14.21
CA THR A 100 -36.89 15.27 -15.05
C THR A 100 -35.58 14.82 -15.67
N LYS A 101 -35.26 13.53 -15.55
CA LYS A 101 -34.16 12.87 -16.26
C LYS A 101 -34.74 12.06 -17.39
N VAL A 102 -34.16 12.15 -18.58
CA VAL A 102 -34.65 11.46 -19.78
C VAL A 102 -33.54 10.57 -20.32
N ARG A 103 -33.87 9.32 -20.53
CA ARG A 103 -33.00 8.33 -21.15
C ARG A 103 -33.58 7.93 -22.54
N ARG A 104 -32.80 8.11 -23.60
CA ARG A 104 -33.15 7.58 -24.92
C ARG A 104 -32.95 6.07 -24.94
N LEU A 105 -33.85 5.36 -25.62
CA LEU A 105 -33.85 3.90 -25.74
C LEU A 105 -32.94 3.56 -26.92
N GLY A 106 -32.27 3.58 -27.56
CA GLY A 106 -31.41 3.17 -28.67
C GLY A 106 -29.96 3.62 -28.54
N ASP A 107 -29.74 4.69 -27.85
CA ASP A 107 -28.42 5.20 -27.51
C ASP A 107 -28.32 5.46 -26.00
N LYS A 108 -27.13 5.37 -25.41
CA LYS A 108 -26.94 5.62 -23.98
C LYS A 108 -26.91 7.13 -23.64
N VAL A 109 -27.73 7.93 -24.33
CA VAL A 109 -27.77 9.37 -24.13
C VAL A 109 -28.78 9.73 -23.04
N PHE A 110 -28.30 10.49 -22.08
CA PHE A 110 -29.11 11.05 -21.01
C PHE A 110 -29.11 12.57 -21.11
N TYR A 111 -30.24 13.17 -20.84
CA TYR A 111 -30.32 14.60 -20.55
C TYR A 111 -31.23 14.85 -19.34
N ALA A 112 -31.00 15.93 -18.65
CA ALA A 112 -31.71 16.27 -17.43
C ALA A 112 -32.09 17.74 -17.45
N GLN A 113 -33.31 18.05 -16.99
CA GLN A 113 -33.82 19.41 -16.91
C GLN A 113 -34.51 19.61 -15.58
N GLY A 114 -34.47 20.83 -15.05
CA GLY A 114 -35.01 21.21 -13.76
C GLY A 114 -33.93 21.33 -12.67
N ASP A 115 -34.35 21.48 -11.43
CA ASP A 115 -33.46 21.72 -10.30
C ASP A 115 -33.14 20.45 -9.53
N PHE A 116 -32.09 19.73 -9.96
CA PHE A 116 -31.58 18.58 -9.25
C PHE A 116 -30.92 18.88 -7.90
N LYS A 117 -30.67 20.17 -7.57
CA LYS A 117 -30.19 20.54 -6.24
C LYS A 117 -31.31 20.43 -5.19
N GLN A 118 -32.55 20.64 -5.58
CA GLN A 118 -33.71 20.46 -4.72
C GLN A 118 -34.25 19.03 -4.74
N ALA A 119 -34.04 18.28 -5.80
CA ALA A 119 -34.53 16.91 -5.95
C ALA A 119 -34.07 15.97 -4.82
N GLY A 120 -34.99 15.15 -4.32
CA GLY A 120 -34.73 13.99 -3.48
C GLY A 120 -34.17 12.82 -4.30
N LEU A 121 -34.11 11.62 -3.70
CA LEU A 121 -33.80 10.39 -4.41
C LEU A 121 -34.96 10.04 -5.35
N PHE A 122 -34.66 9.36 -6.46
CA PHE A 122 -35.72 8.88 -7.34
C PHE A 122 -36.61 7.88 -6.61
N GLY A 123 -37.92 8.08 -6.66
CA GLY A 123 -38.91 7.26 -5.96
C GLY A 123 -39.09 7.61 -4.47
N GLN A 124 -38.34 8.53 -3.89
CA GLN A 124 -38.42 8.88 -2.47
C GLN A 124 -39.83 9.30 -2.04
N GLN A 125 -40.55 10.05 -2.85
CA GLN A 125 -41.91 10.52 -2.58
C GLN A 125 -42.97 9.42 -2.48
N LEU A 126 -42.63 8.19 -2.93
CA LEU A 126 -43.57 7.06 -2.95
C LEU A 126 -43.64 6.28 -1.65
N PHE A 127 -42.65 6.47 -0.79
CA PHE A 127 -42.50 5.71 0.43
C PHE A 127 -42.33 6.66 1.62
N ALA A 128 -43.25 6.59 2.55
CA ALA A 128 -43.14 7.39 3.77
C ALA A 128 -41.91 6.99 4.60
N PRO A 129 -41.30 7.93 5.36
CA PRO A 129 -40.17 7.60 6.23
C PRO A 129 -40.51 6.44 7.16
N GLY A 130 -39.65 5.39 7.17
CA GLY A 130 -39.84 4.19 7.99
C GLY A 130 -40.96 3.24 7.55
N ASP A 131 -41.53 3.41 6.37
CA ASP A 131 -42.63 2.61 5.81
C ASP A 131 -42.14 1.30 5.16
N SER A 132 -43.10 0.52 4.63
CA SER A 132 -42.88 -0.69 3.84
C SER A 132 -42.05 -1.78 4.52
N GLY A 133 -42.42 -2.14 5.75
CA GLY A 133 -41.74 -3.21 6.51
C GLY A 133 -40.36 -2.77 7.04
N LYS A 134 -40.11 -1.50 7.08
CA LYS A 134 -38.92 -0.84 7.63
C LYS A 134 -37.60 -1.10 6.85
N THR A 135 -37.70 -1.53 5.61
CA THR A 135 -36.55 -1.76 4.73
C THR A 135 -36.57 -0.81 3.54
N VAL A 136 -35.44 -0.17 3.26
CA VAL A 136 -35.21 0.60 2.02
C VAL A 136 -34.04 0.03 1.25
N THR A 137 -34.19 -0.06 -0.08
CA THR A 137 -33.08 -0.39 -0.98
C THR A 137 -32.67 0.85 -1.76
N ILE A 138 -31.37 1.12 -1.81
CA ILE A 138 -30.78 2.23 -2.57
C ILE A 138 -30.06 1.60 -3.77
N THR A 139 -30.41 2.03 -4.99
CA THR A 139 -29.77 1.58 -6.24
C THR A 139 -28.99 2.72 -6.89
N GLU A 140 -28.12 2.41 -7.83
CA GLU A 140 -27.35 3.39 -8.57
C GLU A 140 -28.20 4.09 -9.65
N GLY A 141 -29.01 3.33 -10.39
CA GLY A 141 -29.82 3.80 -11.49
C GLY A 141 -31.32 3.70 -11.28
N GLU A 142 -32.09 4.50 -12.02
CA GLU A 142 -33.56 4.50 -11.96
C GLU A 142 -34.14 3.16 -12.44
N ILE A 143 -33.54 2.60 -13.51
CA ILE A 143 -33.99 1.31 -14.06
C ILE A 143 -33.73 0.19 -13.05
N ASP A 144 -32.63 0.23 -12.32
CA ASP A 144 -32.34 -0.73 -11.26
C ASP A 144 -33.34 -0.61 -10.10
N ALA A 145 -33.72 0.62 -9.72
CA ALA A 145 -34.75 0.82 -8.71
C ALA A 145 -36.09 0.19 -9.13
N LEU A 146 -36.49 0.40 -10.36
CA LEU A 146 -37.72 -0.20 -10.92
C LEU A 146 -37.60 -1.74 -10.95
N SER A 147 -36.45 -2.27 -11.34
CA SER A 147 -36.20 -3.71 -11.43
C SER A 147 -36.22 -4.36 -10.05
N VAL A 148 -35.52 -3.79 -9.07
CA VAL A 148 -35.53 -4.27 -7.68
C VAL A 148 -36.94 -4.24 -7.09
N TYR A 149 -37.66 -3.12 -7.30
CA TYR A 149 -39.04 -3.00 -6.82
C TYR A 149 -39.93 -4.11 -7.39
N GLN A 150 -39.85 -4.35 -8.71
CA GLN A 150 -40.61 -5.40 -9.38
C GLN A 150 -40.23 -6.80 -8.90
N MET A 151 -38.93 -7.14 -8.86
CA MET A 151 -38.44 -8.47 -8.46
C MET A 151 -38.74 -8.79 -6.99
N THR A 152 -38.75 -7.78 -6.11
CA THR A 152 -39.05 -7.96 -4.67
C THR A 152 -40.57 -7.97 -4.37
N GLY A 153 -41.39 -8.11 -5.40
CA GLY A 153 -42.84 -8.26 -5.27
C GLY A 153 -43.57 -6.96 -5.00
N SER A 154 -42.99 -5.82 -5.36
CA SER A 154 -43.58 -4.47 -5.24
C SER A 154 -44.01 -4.07 -3.81
N LYS A 155 -43.28 -4.55 -2.80
CA LYS A 155 -43.62 -4.40 -1.39
C LYS A 155 -42.69 -3.48 -0.61
N TYR A 156 -41.42 -3.39 -1.02
CA TYR A 156 -40.39 -2.70 -0.26
C TYR A 156 -40.11 -1.33 -0.85
N ALA A 157 -39.63 -0.40 -0.03
CA ALA A 157 -39.15 0.88 -0.50
C ALA A 157 -37.86 0.69 -1.31
N VAL A 158 -37.88 1.20 -2.55
CA VAL A 158 -36.71 1.19 -3.41
C VAL A 158 -36.52 2.59 -3.99
N VAL A 159 -35.33 3.14 -3.86
CA VAL A 159 -34.96 4.48 -4.34
C VAL A 159 -33.64 4.42 -5.09
N SER A 160 -33.41 5.36 -6.01
CA SER A 160 -32.08 5.48 -6.61
C SER A 160 -31.47 6.86 -6.46
N ILE A 161 -30.14 6.89 -6.57
CA ILE A 161 -29.38 8.14 -6.57
C ILE A 161 -29.49 8.84 -7.94
N PRO A 162 -29.53 10.19 -7.98
CA PRO A 162 -29.79 10.90 -9.22
C PRO A 162 -28.62 10.97 -10.21
N LYS A 163 -27.37 10.73 -9.78
CA LYS A 163 -26.16 11.01 -10.58
C LYS A 163 -25.09 9.91 -10.58
N GLY A 164 -25.47 8.63 -10.37
CA GLY A 164 -24.56 7.50 -10.40
C GLY A 164 -23.53 7.46 -9.25
N ALA A 165 -22.63 6.45 -9.28
CA ALA A 165 -21.70 6.10 -8.20
C ALA A 165 -20.88 7.28 -7.64
N ALA A 166 -20.34 8.14 -8.50
CA ALA A 166 -19.51 9.29 -8.07
C ALA A 166 -20.24 10.29 -7.15
N ALA A 167 -21.57 10.39 -7.25
CA ALA A 167 -22.37 11.29 -6.42
C ALA A 167 -23.14 10.55 -5.31
N ALA A 168 -22.94 9.24 -5.16
CA ALA A 168 -23.70 8.40 -4.24
C ALA A 168 -23.62 8.91 -2.80
N LEU A 169 -22.42 9.10 -2.28
CA LEU A 169 -22.19 9.55 -0.91
C LEU A 169 -22.85 10.91 -0.62
N SER A 170 -22.72 11.88 -1.54
CA SER A 170 -23.31 13.21 -1.37
C SER A 170 -24.84 13.17 -1.45
N SER A 171 -25.41 12.37 -2.33
CA SER A 171 -26.86 12.19 -2.47
C SER A 171 -27.46 11.52 -1.23
N CYS A 172 -26.83 10.49 -0.71
CA CYS A 172 -27.28 9.80 0.50
C CYS A 172 -27.09 10.66 1.77
N ARG A 173 -26.05 11.49 1.85
CA ARG A 173 -25.92 12.49 2.94
C ARG A 173 -27.03 13.50 2.91
N LYS A 174 -27.42 13.99 1.74
CA LYS A 174 -28.54 14.93 1.60
C LYS A 174 -29.86 14.30 2.04
N ALA A 175 -30.08 13.01 1.74
CA ALA A 175 -31.27 12.25 2.10
C ALA A 175 -31.09 11.46 3.42
N TYR A 176 -30.13 11.84 4.26
CA TYR A 176 -29.74 11.05 5.45
C TYR A 176 -30.91 10.76 6.37
N ASP A 177 -31.69 11.78 6.78
CA ASP A 177 -32.79 11.62 7.72
C ASP A 177 -33.87 10.69 7.18
N TYR A 178 -34.18 10.79 5.88
CA TYR A 178 -35.12 9.92 5.20
C TYR A 178 -34.62 8.46 5.22
N ILE A 179 -33.41 8.19 4.74
CA ILE A 179 -32.85 6.83 4.70
C ILE A 179 -32.68 6.29 6.12
N ASN A 180 -32.25 7.15 7.05
CA ASN A 180 -32.03 6.77 8.45
C ASN A 180 -33.32 6.46 9.21
N SER A 181 -34.50 6.82 8.70
CA SER A 181 -35.78 6.46 9.29
C SER A 181 -36.12 4.97 9.17
N PHE A 182 -35.50 4.26 8.21
CA PHE A 182 -35.69 2.82 8.01
C PHE A 182 -34.82 2.01 8.97
N THR A 183 -35.26 0.82 9.37
CA THR A 183 -34.50 -0.07 10.27
C THR A 183 -33.45 -0.91 9.53
N LYS A 184 -33.65 -1.17 8.23
CA LYS A 184 -32.73 -1.89 7.36
C LYS A 184 -32.49 -1.10 6.08
N VAL A 185 -31.25 -0.86 5.76
CA VAL A 185 -30.81 -0.16 4.54
C VAL A 185 -30.03 -1.13 3.67
N LEU A 186 -30.53 -1.46 2.51
CA LEU A 186 -29.87 -2.29 1.52
C LEU A 186 -29.24 -1.39 0.47
N VAL A 187 -27.96 -1.55 0.20
CA VAL A 187 -27.23 -0.86 -0.88
C VAL A 187 -27.01 -1.86 -2.00
N CYS A 188 -27.61 -1.60 -3.16
CA CYS A 188 -27.57 -2.46 -4.33
C CYS A 188 -27.07 -1.65 -5.53
N PHE A 189 -25.76 -1.54 -5.68
CA PHE A 189 -25.09 -0.81 -6.75
C PHE A 189 -24.50 -1.79 -7.77
N ASP A 190 -24.00 -1.26 -8.87
CA ASP A 190 -23.35 -2.05 -9.91
C ASP A 190 -22.16 -2.84 -9.35
N SER A 191 -21.90 -4.04 -9.88
CA SER A 191 -20.82 -4.91 -9.43
C SER A 191 -19.44 -4.56 -10.02
N ASP A 192 -19.27 -3.40 -10.66
CA ASP A 192 -17.96 -2.89 -11.05
C ASP A 192 -17.23 -2.22 -9.87
N ASP A 193 -15.93 -1.88 -10.03
CA ASP A 193 -15.11 -1.35 -8.95
C ASP A 193 -15.68 -0.03 -8.39
N ALA A 194 -16.16 0.86 -9.27
CA ALA A 194 -16.73 2.14 -8.86
C ALA A 194 -18.03 1.97 -8.06
N GLY A 195 -18.89 1.03 -8.47
CA GLY A 195 -20.14 0.69 -7.79
C GLY A 195 -19.87 0.04 -6.43
N ARG A 196 -18.92 -0.89 -6.34
CA ARG A 196 -18.51 -1.53 -5.07
C ARG A 196 -17.97 -0.52 -4.07
N ASP A 197 -17.08 0.38 -4.50
CA ASP A 197 -16.52 1.42 -3.62
C ASP A 197 -17.59 2.41 -3.16
N ALA A 198 -18.46 2.83 -4.07
CA ALA A 198 -19.58 3.71 -3.71
C ALA A 198 -20.54 3.03 -2.74
N ALA A 199 -20.84 1.72 -2.93
CA ALA A 199 -21.69 0.95 -2.02
C ALA A 199 -21.10 0.89 -0.60
N LYS A 200 -19.80 0.65 -0.45
CA LYS A 200 -19.11 0.67 0.85
C LYS A 200 -19.22 2.03 1.54
N HIS A 201 -18.96 3.11 0.78
CA HIS A 201 -19.04 4.47 1.32
C HIS A 201 -20.47 4.84 1.75
N VAL A 202 -21.49 4.47 0.97
CA VAL A 202 -22.90 4.70 1.34
C VAL A 202 -23.30 3.83 2.54
N ALA A 203 -22.92 2.56 2.55
CA ALA A 203 -23.22 1.65 3.65
C ALA A 203 -22.60 2.12 4.98
N SER A 204 -21.41 2.73 4.94
CA SER A 204 -20.74 3.29 6.13
C SER A 204 -21.49 4.42 6.79
N LEU A 205 -22.29 5.22 6.04
CA LEU A 205 -23.16 6.26 6.60
C LEU A 205 -24.22 5.69 7.55
N PHE A 206 -24.67 4.47 7.29
CA PHE A 206 -25.73 3.80 8.02
C PHE A 206 -25.23 2.58 8.80
N ALA A 207 -23.98 2.66 9.28
CA ALA A 207 -23.34 1.57 10.02
C ALA A 207 -24.25 1.02 11.12
N GLY A 208 -24.30 -0.31 11.22
CA GLY A 208 -25.15 -1.01 12.17
C GLY A 208 -26.50 -1.46 11.63
N LYS A 209 -27.01 -0.88 10.53
CA LYS A 209 -28.27 -1.26 9.87
C LYS A 209 -28.19 -1.34 8.34
N SER A 210 -27.02 -1.10 7.78
CA SER A 210 -26.75 -1.22 6.35
C SER A 210 -26.28 -2.60 5.96
N TYR A 211 -26.69 -3.03 4.78
CA TYR A 211 -26.36 -4.30 4.14
C TYR A 211 -25.99 -4.04 2.69
N VAL A 212 -25.03 -4.77 2.15
CA VAL A 212 -24.62 -4.66 0.74
C VAL A 212 -25.12 -5.89 0.01
N VAL A 213 -25.82 -5.68 -1.10
CA VAL A 213 -26.29 -6.75 -1.97
C VAL A 213 -25.15 -7.09 -2.94
N GLU A 214 -24.60 -8.28 -2.84
CA GLU A 214 -23.57 -8.77 -3.75
C GLU A 214 -24.20 -9.37 -5.01
N LEU A 215 -23.91 -8.76 -6.16
CA LEU A 215 -24.35 -9.24 -7.46
C LEU A 215 -23.20 -10.04 -8.10
N THR A 216 -23.34 -11.37 -8.19
CA THR A 216 -22.28 -12.28 -8.63
C THR A 216 -22.43 -12.78 -10.05
N GLU A 217 -23.68 -12.87 -10.57
CA GLU A 217 -23.96 -13.43 -11.91
C GLU A 217 -24.02 -12.35 -12.98
N TYR A 218 -24.54 -11.15 -12.64
CA TYR A 218 -24.73 -10.04 -13.57
C TYR A 218 -24.28 -8.72 -12.94
N LYS A 219 -24.05 -7.72 -13.79
CA LYS A 219 -23.50 -6.44 -13.38
C LYS A 219 -24.45 -5.61 -12.50
N ASP A 220 -25.71 -5.55 -12.87
CA ASP A 220 -26.71 -4.71 -12.22
C ASP A 220 -28.04 -5.45 -12.01
N ALA A 221 -28.97 -4.84 -11.27
CA ALA A 221 -30.24 -5.45 -10.94
C ALA A 221 -31.16 -5.64 -12.18
N ASN A 222 -31.07 -4.75 -13.17
CA ASN A 222 -31.86 -4.88 -14.38
C ASN A 222 -31.39 -6.05 -15.25
N ASP A 223 -30.10 -6.34 -15.29
CA ASP A 223 -29.57 -7.48 -16.03
C ASP A 223 -30.10 -8.81 -15.46
N TYR A 224 -30.30 -8.95 -14.14
CA TYR A 224 -30.97 -10.12 -13.56
C TYR A 224 -32.41 -10.24 -14.05
N LEU A 225 -33.14 -9.14 -14.12
CA LEU A 225 -34.53 -9.14 -14.60
C LEU A 225 -34.62 -9.52 -16.09
N CYS A 226 -33.73 -8.96 -16.93
CA CYS A 226 -33.70 -9.21 -18.36
C CYS A 226 -33.29 -10.64 -18.73
N ASN A 227 -32.58 -11.35 -17.86
CA ASN A 227 -32.13 -12.72 -18.09
C ASN A 227 -32.95 -13.78 -17.31
N ASP A 228 -34.17 -13.45 -16.89
CA ASP A 228 -35.07 -14.33 -16.14
C ASP A 228 -34.48 -14.89 -14.83
N LYS A 229 -33.59 -14.12 -14.20
CA LYS A 229 -32.89 -14.47 -12.95
C LYS A 229 -33.45 -13.73 -11.71
N ALA A 230 -34.71 -13.33 -11.78
CA ALA A 230 -35.36 -12.61 -10.69
C ALA A 230 -35.26 -13.36 -9.34
N GLN A 231 -35.36 -14.69 -9.33
CA GLN A 231 -35.25 -15.48 -8.11
C GLN A 231 -33.81 -15.48 -7.54
N ALA A 232 -32.79 -15.53 -8.40
CA ALA A 232 -31.38 -15.44 -7.98
C ALA A 232 -31.11 -14.07 -7.35
N PHE A 233 -31.62 -12.99 -7.96
CA PHE A 233 -31.55 -11.64 -7.40
C PHE A 233 -32.24 -11.56 -6.03
N VAL A 234 -33.45 -12.08 -5.90
CA VAL A 234 -34.21 -12.08 -4.63
C VAL A 234 -33.44 -12.85 -3.55
N ASN A 235 -32.80 -13.95 -3.88
CA ASN A 235 -31.96 -14.69 -2.94
C ASN A 235 -30.76 -13.86 -2.47
N ALA A 236 -30.05 -13.16 -3.38
CA ALA A 236 -28.96 -12.26 -3.03
C ALA A 236 -29.45 -11.08 -2.19
N TRP A 237 -30.62 -10.52 -2.50
CA TRP A 237 -31.23 -9.41 -1.77
C TRP A 237 -31.60 -9.78 -0.33
N TYR A 238 -32.19 -10.96 -0.09
CA TYR A 238 -32.49 -11.46 1.25
C TYR A 238 -31.23 -11.91 2.00
N GLY A 239 -30.27 -12.49 1.28
CA GLY A 239 -28.99 -12.95 1.80
C GLY A 239 -27.93 -11.85 1.94
N ALA A 240 -28.28 -10.58 1.67
CA ALA A 240 -27.32 -9.48 1.74
C ALA A 240 -26.60 -9.43 3.09
N ASP A 241 -25.29 -9.34 3.05
CA ASP A 241 -24.43 -9.27 4.21
C ASP A 241 -24.50 -7.91 4.89
N ARG A 242 -24.54 -7.92 6.22
CA ARG A 242 -24.44 -6.68 7.00
C ARG A 242 -23.11 -6.01 6.72
N TYR A 243 -23.15 -4.73 6.35
CA TYR A 243 -21.93 -3.96 6.14
C TYR A 243 -21.07 -3.99 7.40
N ARG A 244 -19.81 -4.33 7.20
CA ARG A 244 -18.75 -4.22 8.19
C ARG A 244 -17.58 -3.51 7.50
N PRO A 245 -16.90 -2.57 8.16
CA PRO A 245 -15.65 -2.04 7.64
C PRO A 245 -14.69 -3.18 7.28
N ASP A 246 -13.91 -3.03 6.22
CA ASP A 246 -13.04 -4.08 5.69
C ASP A 246 -11.98 -4.56 6.71
N ASP A 247 -11.67 -3.73 7.71
CA ASP A 247 -10.74 -4.01 8.81
C ASP A 247 -11.38 -4.83 9.97
N ILE A 248 -12.70 -5.10 9.93
CA ILE A 248 -13.39 -5.88 10.96
C ILE A 248 -13.67 -7.30 10.46
N VAL A 249 -12.88 -8.26 10.92
CA VAL A 249 -13.04 -9.68 10.59
C VAL A 249 -13.91 -10.37 11.65
N SER A 250 -14.98 -11.07 11.22
CA SER A 250 -15.79 -11.87 12.15
C SER A 250 -15.11 -13.19 12.49
N GLY A 251 -15.33 -13.70 13.73
CA GLY A 251 -14.77 -14.98 14.17
C GLY A 251 -15.10 -16.16 13.25
N GLU A 252 -16.27 -16.16 12.59
CA GLU A 252 -16.66 -17.20 11.62
C GLU A 252 -15.71 -17.27 10.41
N LYS A 253 -15.16 -16.12 9.96
CA LYS A 253 -14.22 -16.07 8.84
C LYS A 253 -12.77 -16.40 9.26
N LEU A 254 -12.51 -16.59 10.56
CA LEU A 254 -11.18 -16.91 11.07
C LEU A 254 -10.87 -18.41 11.07
N HIS A 255 -11.85 -19.28 10.83
CA HIS A 255 -11.66 -20.73 10.91
C HIS A 255 -10.44 -21.23 10.13
N ASP A 256 -10.37 -20.91 8.85
CA ASP A 256 -9.27 -21.36 7.98
C ASP A 256 -7.95 -20.65 8.29
N LEU A 257 -8.01 -19.37 8.70
CA LEU A 257 -6.85 -18.61 9.11
C LEU A 257 -6.19 -19.14 10.39
N VAL A 258 -7.00 -19.61 11.35
CA VAL A 258 -6.50 -20.09 12.66
C VAL A 258 -6.01 -21.53 12.59
N LEU A 259 -6.60 -22.35 11.72
CA LEU A 259 -6.23 -23.77 11.60
C LEU A 259 -5.04 -24.02 10.67
N GLN A 260 -4.69 -23.06 9.81
CA GLN A 260 -3.46 -23.15 9.03
C GLN A 260 -2.26 -22.77 9.91
N PRO A 261 -1.13 -23.49 9.82
CA PRO A 261 0.09 -23.11 10.52
C PRO A 261 0.60 -21.77 9.94
N THR A 262 0.19 -20.68 10.58
CA THR A 262 0.65 -19.34 10.24
C THR A 262 2.03 -19.12 10.81
N HIS A 263 2.89 -18.42 10.07
CA HIS A 263 4.22 -17.99 10.52
C HIS A 263 5.33 -19.04 10.55
N LEU A 264 5.28 -20.04 9.67
CA LEU A 264 6.46 -20.88 9.43
C LEU A 264 7.60 -20.01 8.85
N PRO A 265 8.86 -20.25 9.28
CA PRO A 265 10.00 -19.56 8.70
C PRO A 265 10.18 -20.00 7.24
N PHE A 266 10.41 -19.06 6.36
CA PHE A 266 10.73 -19.32 4.95
C PHE A 266 12.26 -19.29 4.69
N ALA A 267 13.05 -18.78 5.64
CA ALA A 267 14.50 -18.76 5.61
C ALA A 267 15.08 -18.83 7.02
N ARG A 268 16.38 -19.14 7.11
CA ARG A 268 17.14 -19.19 8.37
C ARG A 268 18.22 -18.12 8.39
N TYR A 269 18.59 -17.69 9.57
CA TYR A 269 19.84 -16.95 9.79
C TYR A 269 21.04 -17.90 9.65
N PRO A 270 22.25 -17.39 9.33
CA PRO A 270 23.46 -18.22 9.27
C PRO A 270 23.94 -18.70 10.65
N PHE A 271 23.24 -18.36 11.71
CA PHE A 271 23.62 -18.59 13.10
C PHE A 271 22.57 -19.42 13.83
N ASP A 272 22.97 -20.62 14.28
CA ASP A 272 22.04 -21.58 14.88
C ASP A 272 21.45 -21.09 16.19
N GLY A 273 22.25 -20.49 17.07
CA GLY A 273 21.75 -19.93 18.33
C GLY A 273 20.72 -18.82 18.12
N LEU A 274 20.85 -18.03 17.05
CA LEU A 274 19.83 -17.05 16.68
C LEU A 274 18.57 -17.72 16.18
N ASN A 275 18.68 -18.75 15.34
CA ASN A 275 17.53 -19.54 14.87
C ASN A 275 16.78 -20.21 16.02
N LEU A 276 17.49 -20.77 17.01
CA LEU A 276 16.86 -21.37 18.20
C LEU A 276 15.98 -20.38 18.98
N LYS A 277 16.38 -19.10 19.06
CA LYS A 277 15.58 -18.08 19.77
C LYS A 277 14.48 -17.49 18.91
N THR A 278 14.74 -17.26 17.61
CA THR A 278 13.82 -16.54 16.73
C THR A 278 12.96 -17.45 15.86
N TYR A 279 13.29 -18.73 15.77
CA TYR A 279 12.70 -19.70 14.85
C TYR A 279 12.88 -19.33 13.35
N GLY A 280 13.96 -18.60 13.01
CA GLY A 280 14.26 -18.18 11.64
C GLY A 280 13.60 -16.89 11.20
N ILE A 281 13.52 -16.67 9.90
CA ILE A 281 12.96 -15.47 9.25
C ILE A 281 11.54 -15.79 8.75
N ARG A 282 10.56 -14.99 9.17
CA ARG A 282 9.14 -15.20 8.85
C ARG A 282 8.56 -14.02 8.08
N SER A 283 7.55 -14.29 7.27
CA SER A 283 6.82 -13.28 6.51
C SER A 283 6.14 -12.26 7.43
N GLY A 284 6.11 -11.00 7.01
CA GLY A 284 5.41 -9.94 7.72
C GLY A 284 6.09 -9.47 9.00
N GLU A 285 7.41 -9.65 9.13
CA GLU A 285 8.16 -9.20 10.30
C GLU A 285 9.05 -8.00 10.03
N LEU A 286 9.05 -7.08 10.97
CA LEU A 286 10.02 -6.00 11.07
C LEU A 286 11.06 -6.38 12.12
N VAL A 287 12.26 -6.74 11.65
CA VAL A 287 13.40 -7.15 12.47
C VAL A 287 14.42 -6.02 12.54
N THR A 288 14.71 -5.51 13.72
CA THR A 288 15.66 -4.42 13.88
C THR A 288 16.96 -4.92 14.46
N LEU A 289 18.06 -4.66 13.76
CA LEU A 289 19.43 -4.86 14.23
C LEU A 289 19.97 -3.57 14.82
N VAL A 290 20.41 -3.60 16.08
CA VAL A 290 20.94 -2.44 16.78
C VAL A 290 22.37 -2.71 17.25
N ALA A 291 23.27 -1.76 17.03
CA ALA A 291 24.64 -1.84 17.52
C ALA A 291 25.34 -0.47 17.49
N GLY A 292 26.44 -0.35 18.21
CA GLY A 292 27.38 0.76 18.13
C GLY A 292 28.05 0.87 16.75
N SER A 293 28.78 1.95 16.54
CA SER A 293 29.58 2.12 15.31
C SER A 293 30.75 1.12 15.30
N GLY A 294 31.08 0.56 14.14
CA GLY A 294 32.22 -0.36 13.98
C GLY A 294 32.03 -1.76 14.59
N VAL A 295 30.89 -2.09 15.17
CA VAL A 295 30.62 -3.40 15.81
C VAL A 295 30.38 -4.53 14.79
N GLY A 296 30.15 -4.21 13.50
CA GLY A 296 29.98 -5.20 12.44
C GLY A 296 28.54 -5.40 11.96
N LYS A 297 27.64 -4.39 12.08
CA LYS A 297 26.26 -4.44 11.61
C LYS A 297 26.14 -4.85 10.15
N SER A 298 26.82 -4.15 9.25
CA SER A 298 26.76 -4.41 7.81
C SER A 298 27.33 -5.77 7.46
N THR A 299 28.35 -6.23 8.17
CA THR A 299 28.90 -7.59 8.01
C THR A 299 27.88 -8.66 8.39
N PHE A 300 27.21 -8.47 9.53
CA PHE A 300 26.14 -9.37 9.98
C PHE A 300 25.01 -9.45 8.93
N MET A 301 24.55 -8.32 8.43
CA MET A 301 23.49 -8.28 7.42
C MET A 301 23.92 -8.92 6.11
N LYS A 302 25.13 -8.67 5.64
CA LYS A 302 25.70 -9.30 4.44
C LYS A 302 25.82 -10.82 4.60
N SER A 303 26.19 -11.30 5.79
CA SER A 303 26.21 -12.74 6.10
C SER A 303 24.79 -13.35 6.04
N CYS A 304 23.78 -12.64 6.53
CA CYS A 304 22.39 -13.09 6.43
C CYS A 304 21.93 -13.15 4.97
N ILE A 305 22.22 -12.14 4.14
CA ILE A 305 21.87 -12.12 2.72
C ILE A 305 22.53 -13.28 2.00
N ALA A 306 23.85 -13.43 2.15
CA ALA A 306 24.64 -14.48 1.50
C ALA A 306 24.07 -15.87 1.83
N HIS A 307 23.77 -16.12 3.11
CA HIS A 307 23.20 -17.39 3.55
C HIS A 307 21.80 -17.66 2.97
N VAL A 308 20.94 -16.65 2.96
CA VAL A 308 19.59 -16.77 2.38
C VAL A 308 19.65 -17.08 0.88
N LEU A 309 20.52 -16.40 0.14
CA LEU A 309 20.70 -16.65 -1.30
C LEU A 309 21.31 -18.02 -1.60
N ASP A 310 22.14 -18.54 -0.69
CA ASP A 310 22.76 -19.87 -0.82
C ASP A 310 21.76 -20.99 -0.51
N THR A 311 20.85 -20.78 0.44
CA THR A 311 19.98 -21.83 0.98
C THR A 311 18.54 -21.78 0.49
N THR A 312 18.15 -20.73 -0.25
CA THR A 312 16.79 -20.53 -0.75
C THR A 312 16.79 -19.91 -2.15
N ASP A 313 15.63 -19.95 -2.82
CA ASP A 313 15.44 -19.31 -4.13
C ASP A 313 14.78 -17.93 -4.03
N ILE A 314 14.64 -17.37 -2.83
CA ILE A 314 13.95 -16.09 -2.63
C ILE A 314 14.78 -14.91 -3.15
N LYS A 315 14.05 -13.83 -3.48
CA LYS A 315 14.66 -12.55 -3.88
C LYS A 315 14.80 -11.62 -2.69
N VAL A 316 15.88 -10.82 -2.71
CA VAL A 316 16.25 -9.87 -1.66
C VAL A 316 16.43 -8.48 -2.25
N GLY A 317 15.77 -7.47 -1.65
CA GLY A 317 15.97 -6.06 -1.97
C GLY A 317 16.92 -5.41 -0.94
N VAL A 318 17.94 -4.69 -1.40
CA VAL A 318 18.94 -4.02 -0.56
C VAL A 318 18.90 -2.53 -0.78
N LEU A 319 18.53 -1.80 0.28
CA LEU A 319 18.50 -0.34 0.32
C LEU A 319 19.62 0.13 1.26
N SER A 320 20.84 0.22 0.70
CA SER A 320 22.00 0.76 1.42
C SER A 320 22.07 2.26 1.17
N LEU A 321 21.81 3.05 2.21
CA LEU A 321 21.78 4.51 2.12
C LEU A 321 23.15 5.14 2.48
N GLU A 322 24.04 4.37 3.11
CA GLU A 322 25.40 4.81 3.48
C GLU A 322 26.44 4.54 2.38
N GLU A 323 26.28 3.43 1.68
CA GLU A 323 27.28 2.95 0.72
C GLU A 323 26.78 3.09 -0.72
N SER A 324 27.70 3.23 -1.67
CA SER A 324 27.36 3.11 -3.08
C SER A 324 26.92 1.68 -3.42
N VAL A 325 26.10 1.52 -4.46
CA VAL A 325 25.67 0.18 -4.92
C VAL A 325 26.89 -0.71 -5.24
N GLY A 326 27.93 -0.15 -5.88
CA GLY A 326 29.15 -0.87 -6.20
C GLY A 326 29.87 -1.38 -4.94
N THR A 327 29.96 -0.53 -3.90
CA THR A 327 30.57 -0.91 -2.61
C THR A 327 29.76 -1.99 -1.91
N ALA A 328 28.44 -1.82 -1.83
CA ALA A 328 27.53 -2.79 -1.21
C ALA A 328 27.60 -4.16 -1.92
N ALA A 329 27.56 -4.15 -3.24
CA ALA A 329 27.65 -5.36 -4.05
C ALA A 329 29.01 -6.06 -3.91
N THR A 330 30.13 -5.34 -3.98
CA THR A 330 31.47 -5.90 -3.78
C THR A 330 31.63 -6.50 -2.37
N SER A 331 31.09 -5.82 -1.37
CA SER A 331 31.12 -6.31 0.02
C SER A 331 30.28 -7.58 0.20
N LEU A 332 29.13 -7.68 -0.47
CA LEU A 332 28.30 -8.91 -0.45
C LEU A 332 29.03 -10.07 -1.13
N MET A 333 29.66 -9.82 -2.29
CA MET A 333 30.53 -10.81 -2.93
C MET A 333 31.65 -11.27 -1.99
N SER A 334 32.28 -10.34 -1.28
CA SER A 334 33.34 -10.65 -0.30
C SER A 334 32.87 -11.60 0.79
N ALA A 335 31.65 -11.39 1.32
CA ALA A 335 31.05 -12.26 2.33
C ALA A 335 30.73 -13.67 1.79
N THR A 336 30.43 -13.80 0.50
CA THR A 336 30.10 -15.06 -0.15
C THR A 336 31.37 -15.87 -0.48
N VAL A 337 32.39 -15.24 -1.05
CA VAL A 337 33.66 -15.89 -1.43
C VAL A 337 34.53 -16.14 -0.21
N GLY A 338 34.31 -15.46 0.90
CA GLY A 338 35.17 -15.52 2.09
C GLY A 338 36.52 -14.82 1.89
N LYS A 339 36.59 -13.84 0.98
CA LYS A 339 37.80 -13.04 0.69
C LYS A 339 37.42 -11.54 0.63
N ALA A 340 38.29 -10.67 1.11
CA ALA A 340 38.06 -9.24 1.15
C ALA A 340 38.31 -8.58 -0.23
N LEU A 341 37.35 -8.71 -1.16
CA LEU A 341 37.46 -8.24 -2.55
C LEU A 341 37.62 -6.70 -2.68
N HIS A 342 37.29 -5.96 -1.65
CA HIS A 342 37.38 -4.49 -1.59
C HIS A 342 38.75 -3.99 -1.09
N LEU A 343 39.59 -4.88 -0.57
CA LEU A 343 40.93 -4.54 -0.13
C LEU A 343 41.96 -4.71 -1.25
N PRO A 344 43.06 -3.97 -1.24
CA PRO A 344 44.12 -4.16 -2.21
C PRO A 344 44.81 -5.51 -2.05
N THR A 345 45.25 -6.08 -3.13
CA THR A 345 46.20 -7.22 -3.12
C THR A 345 47.56 -6.79 -2.56
N LYS A 346 48.38 -7.75 -2.17
CA LYS A 346 49.75 -7.47 -1.70
C LYS A 346 50.52 -6.58 -2.68
N ASP A 347 50.47 -6.91 -3.97
CA ASP A 347 51.21 -6.18 -5.00
C ASP A 347 50.68 -4.76 -5.20
N GLU A 348 49.35 -4.54 -5.14
CA GLU A 348 48.75 -3.24 -5.20
C GLU A 348 49.05 -2.40 -3.93
N ALA A 349 48.98 -3.01 -2.77
CA ALA A 349 49.34 -2.34 -1.53
C ALA A 349 50.80 -1.87 -1.50
N VAL A 350 51.75 -2.72 -1.97
CA VAL A 350 53.17 -2.36 -2.13
C VAL A 350 53.33 -1.22 -3.13
N LYS A 351 52.62 -1.29 -4.25
CA LYS A 351 52.75 -0.30 -5.31
C LYS A 351 52.21 1.07 -4.94
N TYR A 352 51.09 1.14 -4.22
CA TYR A 352 50.35 2.40 -4.01
C TYR A 352 50.42 2.98 -2.61
N CYS A 353 50.68 2.15 -1.59
CA CYS A 353 50.43 2.60 -0.22
C CYS A 353 51.59 2.39 0.76
N PHE A 354 52.48 1.40 0.57
CA PHE A 354 53.35 1.00 1.66
C PHE A 354 54.69 0.39 1.22
N ASN A 355 55.76 0.89 1.84
CA ASN A 355 57.10 0.33 1.62
C ASN A 355 57.38 -1.01 2.34
N ASN A 356 56.46 -1.46 3.23
CA ASN A 356 56.63 -2.69 4.00
C ASN A 356 55.34 -3.52 4.06
N PRO A 357 55.21 -4.54 3.19
CA PRO A 357 54.03 -5.40 3.15
C PRO A 357 53.86 -6.30 4.37
N GLU A 358 54.92 -6.55 5.16
CA GLU A 358 54.85 -7.35 6.39
C GLU A 358 53.97 -6.71 7.46
N THR A 359 53.95 -5.37 7.55
CA THR A 359 53.09 -4.62 8.47
C THR A 359 51.61 -4.85 8.15
N LEU A 360 51.24 -4.85 6.86
CA LEU A 360 49.87 -5.10 6.42
C LEU A 360 49.44 -6.56 6.61
N ARG A 361 50.38 -7.50 6.41
CA ARG A 361 50.09 -8.92 6.64
C ARG A 361 49.82 -9.24 8.11
N ARG A 362 50.52 -8.59 9.05
CA ARG A 362 50.28 -8.70 10.49
C ARG A 362 48.92 -8.08 10.88
N ALA A 363 48.46 -7.07 10.18
CA ALA A 363 47.16 -6.43 10.43
C ALA A 363 45.98 -7.23 9.82
N GLY A 364 46.22 -8.32 9.10
CA GLY A 364 45.12 -9.12 8.51
C GLY A 364 44.36 -8.43 7.37
N HIS A 365 44.92 -7.36 6.81
CA HIS A 365 44.20 -6.44 5.93
C HIS A 365 44.59 -6.53 4.43
N LEU A 366 45.05 -7.69 3.96
CA LEU A 366 45.31 -7.88 2.55
C LEU A 366 44.29 -8.86 1.98
N ALA A 367 43.72 -8.52 0.81
CA ALA A 367 43.02 -9.48 0.01
C ALA A 367 43.98 -10.55 -0.44
N ASP A 368 43.68 -11.82 -0.19
CA ASP A 368 44.30 -12.91 -0.91
C ASP A 368 44.03 -12.70 -2.40
N ASN A 369 44.98 -13.13 -3.27
CA ASN A 369 44.78 -13.04 -4.70
C ASN A 369 43.50 -13.77 -5.08
N VAL A 370 42.48 -13.02 -5.51
CA VAL A 370 41.23 -13.54 -6.02
C VAL A 370 41.33 -13.55 -7.54
N THR A 371 41.21 -14.72 -8.14
CA THR A 371 41.28 -14.83 -9.60
C THR A 371 40.09 -14.23 -10.27
N VAL A 372 40.19 -13.90 -11.56
CA VAL A 372 39.07 -13.41 -12.35
C VAL A 372 37.92 -14.41 -12.38
N GLU A 373 38.28 -15.70 -12.47
CA GLU A 373 37.34 -16.82 -12.49
C GLU A 373 36.56 -16.93 -11.17
N GLU A 374 37.21 -16.74 -10.02
CA GLU A 374 36.55 -16.71 -8.72
C GLU A 374 35.60 -15.54 -8.59
N ARG A 375 35.97 -14.35 -9.10
CA ARG A 375 35.09 -13.18 -9.12
C ARG A 375 33.88 -13.41 -10.01
N GLU A 376 34.07 -13.96 -11.20
CA GLU A 376 32.99 -14.27 -12.14
C GLU A 376 32.04 -15.34 -11.55
N ALA A 377 32.58 -16.39 -10.94
CA ALA A 377 31.76 -17.40 -10.27
C ALA A 377 30.90 -16.80 -9.14
N ALA A 378 31.46 -15.92 -8.32
CA ALA A 378 30.74 -15.22 -7.28
C ALA A 378 29.66 -14.25 -7.85
N TYR A 379 29.98 -13.58 -8.95
CA TYR A 379 29.02 -12.74 -9.66
C TYR A 379 27.84 -13.57 -10.17
N GLN A 380 28.08 -14.68 -10.84
CA GLN A 380 27.03 -15.55 -11.35
C GLN A 380 26.17 -16.13 -10.24
N LEU A 381 26.76 -16.52 -9.12
CA LEU A 381 26.04 -17.05 -7.96
C LEU A 381 25.08 -16.00 -7.35
N LEU A 382 25.53 -14.77 -7.17
CA LEU A 382 24.78 -13.73 -6.49
C LEU A 382 23.87 -12.93 -7.43
N TYR A 383 24.40 -12.54 -8.60
CA TYR A 383 23.76 -11.56 -9.47
C TYR A 383 23.29 -12.13 -10.80
N GLY A 384 23.93 -13.21 -11.29
CA GLY A 384 23.53 -13.89 -12.53
C GLY A 384 22.12 -14.49 -12.47
N THR A 385 21.63 -14.79 -11.26
CA THR A 385 20.28 -15.33 -11.02
C THR A 385 19.19 -14.23 -10.89
N ASN A 386 19.54 -12.96 -10.94
CA ASN A 386 18.64 -11.81 -10.74
C ASN A 386 17.81 -11.87 -9.44
N ARG A 387 18.42 -12.41 -8.35
CA ARG A 387 17.74 -12.53 -7.05
C ARG A 387 18.07 -11.42 -6.05
N VAL A 388 19.00 -10.53 -6.37
CA VAL A 388 19.37 -9.39 -5.53
C VAL A 388 19.12 -8.10 -6.28
N HIS A 389 18.33 -7.23 -5.69
CA HIS A 389 18.01 -5.92 -6.22
C HIS A 389 18.55 -4.83 -5.31
N PHE A 390 19.27 -3.85 -5.87
CA PHE A 390 19.83 -2.75 -5.12
C PHE A 390 19.11 -1.43 -5.43
N TYR A 391 18.89 -0.63 -4.38
CA TYR A 391 18.44 0.74 -4.53
C TYR A 391 19.62 1.71 -4.43
N SER A 392 19.71 2.63 -5.39
CA SER A 392 20.65 3.75 -5.37
C SER A 392 19.91 5.05 -5.10
N SER A 393 20.22 5.70 -3.98
CA SER A 393 19.53 6.93 -3.58
C SER A 393 19.90 8.17 -4.40
N GLY A 394 21.00 8.12 -5.15
CA GLY A 394 21.48 9.29 -5.92
C GLY A 394 21.70 10.57 -5.09
N GLY A 395 21.73 10.46 -3.76
CA GLY A 395 21.96 11.57 -2.83
C GLY A 395 20.72 12.40 -2.45
N ASN A 396 19.54 12.10 -2.96
CA ASN A 396 18.32 12.85 -2.64
C ASN A 396 17.18 11.90 -2.25
N THR A 397 17.14 11.48 -0.98
CA THR A 397 16.24 10.43 -0.51
C THR A 397 15.16 11.03 0.41
N ARG A 398 13.90 10.99 -0.03
CA ARG A 398 12.73 11.25 0.82
C ARG A 398 12.24 9.91 1.40
N VAL A 399 11.66 9.94 2.57
CA VAL A 399 11.08 8.73 3.21
C VAL A 399 10.06 8.07 2.28
N ASP A 400 9.16 8.87 1.70
CA ASP A 400 8.11 8.38 0.80
C ASP A 400 8.68 7.69 -0.44
N ASP A 401 9.75 8.24 -1.04
CA ASP A 401 10.40 7.66 -2.22
C ASP A 401 11.02 6.29 -1.89
N VAL A 402 11.63 6.14 -0.71
CA VAL A 402 12.20 4.87 -0.25
C VAL A 402 11.09 3.85 -0.02
N LEU A 403 10.01 4.25 0.64
CA LEU A 403 8.87 3.36 0.89
C LEU A 403 8.21 2.90 -0.42
N GLU A 404 8.10 3.78 -1.40
CA GLU A 404 7.60 3.43 -2.74
C GLU A 404 8.51 2.40 -3.42
N ARG A 405 9.83 2.56 -3.35
CA ARG A 405 10.79 1.57 -3.87
C ARG A 405 10.74 0.24 -3.12
N MET A 406 10.54 0.29 -1.80
CA MET A 406 10.33 -0.93 -1.01
C MET A 406 9.05 -1.67 -1.42
N ARG A 407 7.94 -0.94 -1.68
CA ARG A 407 6.72 -1.55 -2.25
C ARG A 407 6.97 -2.16 -3.62
N TYR A 408 7.69 -1.45 -4.49
CA TYR A 408 8.06 -1.99 -5.79
C TYR A 408 8.86 -3.28 -5.68
N PHE A 409 9.88 -3.34 -4.82
CA PHE A 409 10.64 -4.56 -4.57
C PHE A 409 9.77 -5.70 -4.05
N ALA A 410 8.85 -5.42 -3.14
CA ALA A 410 7.98 -6.44 -2.57
C ALA A 410 6.92 -6.96 -3.56
N LEU A 411 6.24 -6.06 -4.29
CA LEU A 411 5.07 -6.40 -5.09
C LEU A 411 5.40 -6.70 -6.56
N VAL A 412 6.42 -6.06 -7.13
CA VAL A 412 6.77 -6.21 -8.56
C VAL A 412 7.94 -7.15 -8.75
N GLU A 413 9.01 -6.98 -7.98
CA GLU A 413 10.19 -7.86 -8.04
C GLU A 413 10.02 -9.14 -7.22
N ASP A 414 8.96 -9.25 -6.43
CA ASP A 414 8.66 -10.39 -5.55
C ASP A 414 9.75 -10.66 -4.49
N CYS A 415 10.41 -9.61 -4.00
CA CYS A 415 11.37 -9.74 -2.91
C CYS A 415 10.66 -10.13 -1.61
N LYS A 416 11.15 -11.17 -0.94
CA LYS A 416 10.60 -11.63 0.35
C LYS A 416 11.30 -11.01 1.56
N ILE A 417 12.53 -10.52 1.36
CA ILE A 417 13.31 -9.80 2.36
C ILE A 417 13.75 -8.46 1.78
N LEU A 418 13.58 -7.40 2.56
CA LEU A 418 14.13 -6.08 2.28
C LEU A 418 15.09 -5.68 3.40
N ILE A 419 16.23 -5.12 3.02
CA ILE A 419 17.23 -4.63 3.97
C ILE A 419 17.31 -3.13 3.86
N LEU A 420 17.14 -2.44 4.98
CA LEU A 420 17.25 -0.99 5.08
C LEU A 420 18.42 -0.62 6.02
N ASP A 421 19.53 -0.16 5.45
CA ASP A 421 20.74 0.27 6.16
C ASP A 421 21.00 1.75 5.86
N HIS A 422 20.73 2.71 6.79
CA HIS A 422 20.02 2.61 8.07
C HIS A 422 18.94 3.73 8.20
N ILE A 423 18.01 3.58 9.13
CA ILE A 423 16.84 4.47 9.29
C ILE A 423 17.21 5.93 9.60
N SER A 424 18.29 6.19 10.33
CA SER A 424 18.66 7.57 10.70
C SER A 424 19.08 8.43 9.51
N ILE A 425 19.63 7.86 8.43
CA ILE A 425 19.92 8.59 7.19
C ILE A 425 18.63 8.99 6.49
N LEU A 426 17.68 8.07 6.44
CA LEU A 426 16.37 8.31 5.86
C LEU A 426 15.69 9.54 6.47
N VAL A 427 15.82 9.72 7.78
CA VAL A 427 15.22 10.82 8.53
C VAL A 427 16.07 12.09 8.50
N GLY A 428 17.39 11.96 8.59
CA GLY A 428 18.31 13.11 8.59
C GLY A 428 18.24 13.95 7.33
N MET A 429 17.99 13.34 6.19
CA MET A 429 17.82 14.03 4.90
C MET A 429 16.49 14.81 4.81
N GLN A 430 15.46 14.38 5.51
CA GLN A 430 14.17 15.08 5.56
C GLN A 430 14.22 16.31 6.48
N GLN A 431 14.98 16.26 7.57
CA GLN A 431 15.13 17.36 8.53
C GLN A 431 15.89 18.56 7.98
N ALA A 432 16.81 18.37 7.06
CA ALA A 432 17.50 19.48 6.40
C ALA A 432 16.53 20.44 5.66
N LYS A 433 15.27 20.01 5.44
CA LYS A 433 14.23 20.77 4.73
C LYS A 433 13.06 21.24 5.61
N THR A 434 12.86 20.65 6.77
CA THR A 434 11.76 20.99 7.69
C THR A 434 12.32 21.07 9.12
N ALA A 435 12.07 22.15 9.84
CA ALA A 435 12.54 22.39 11.22
C ALA A 435 11.87 21.45 12.25
N GLY A 436 11.74 20.16 11.96
CA GLY A 436 11.06 19.15 12.78
C GLY A 436 12.00 18.37 13.69
N ASN A 437 11.43 17.69 14.68
CA ASN A 437 12.14 16.86 15.65
C ASN A 437 12.52 15.50 15.02
N GLU A 438 13.81 15.10 15.09
CA GLU A 438 14.32 13.81 14.58
C GLU A 438 13.50 12.62 15.09
N ARG A 439 13.05 12.68 16.34
CA ARG A 439 12.28 11.60 16.97
C ARG A 439 10.92 11.40 16.28
N GLU A 440 10.19 12.49 16.01
CA GLU A 440 8.88 12.42 15.34
C GLU A 440 9.00 11.89 13.92
N ALA A 441 10.06 12.26 13.21
CA ALA A 441 10.29 11.76 11.86
C ALA A 441 10.66 10.27 11.84
N ILE A 442 11.43 9.78 12.83
CA ILE A 442 11.69 8.33 13.01
C ILE A 442 10.39 7.60 13.36
N ASP A 443 9.57 8.16 14.24
CA ASP A 443 8.28 7.55 14.61
C ASP A 443 7.38 7.40 13.38
N ALA A 444 7.23 8.45 12.56
CA ALA A 444 6.45 8.41 11.33
C ALA A 444 7.00 7.38 10.33
N ALA A 445 8.32 7.33 10.14
CA ALA A 445 8.96 6.35 9.26
C ALA A 445 8.72 4.91 9.73
N MET A 446 8.80 4.66 11.03
CA MET A 446 8.54 3.33 11.61
C MET A 446 7.09 2.89 11.45
N HIS A 447 6.12 3.80 11.62
CA HIS A 447 4.71 3.50 11.35
C HIS A 447 4.48 3.17 9.87
N SER A 448 5.08 3.92 8.97
CA SER A 448 4.98 3.66 7.52
C SER A 448 5.65 2.34 7.11
N LEU A 449 6.81 2.01 7.71
CA LEU A 449 7.45 0.70 7.52
C LEU A 449 6.59 -0.45 8.06
N ARG A 450 5.93 -0.25 9.20
CA ARG A 450 5.04 -1.27 9.75
C ARG A 450 3.83 -1.51 8.84
N SER A 451 3.20 -0.44 8.34
CA SER A 451 2.10 -0.53 7.37
C SER A 451 2.53 -1.24 6.09
N LEU A 452 3.72 -0.92 5.55
CA LEU A 452 4.28 -1.60 4.38
C LEU A 452 4.45 -3.11 4.61
N VAL A 453 4.98 -3.49 5.76
CA VAL A 453 5.18 -4.90 6.15
C VAL A 453 3.85 -5.64 6.25
N GLU A 454 2.82 -5.01 6.82
CA GLU A 454 1.46 -5.58 6.95
C GLU A 454 0.75 -5.68 5.59
N GLU A 455 0.90 -4.66 4.74
CA GLU A 455 0.32 -4.60 3.40
C GLU A 455 0.90 -5.65 2.45
N THR A 456 2.23 -5.82 2.47
CA THR A 456 2.95 -6.63 1.47
C THR A 456 3.33 -8.02 1.95
N GLY A 457 3.31 -8.28 3.26
CA GLY A 457 3.82 -9.50 3.86
C GLY A 457 5.34 -9.66 3.78
N VAL A 458 6.09 -8.66 3.29
CA VAL A 458 7.55 -8.70 3.19
C VAL A 458 8.18 -8.64 4.57
N THR A 459 9.35 -9.27 4.72
CA THR A 459 10.16 -9.11 5.93
C THR A 459 11.17 -8.00 5.74
N VAL A 460 11.21 -7.05 6.68
CA VAL A 460 12.19 -5.95 6.67
C VAL A 460 13.23 -6.18 7.73
N LEU A 461 14.49 -6.25 7.32
CA LEU A 461 15.66 -6.22 8.20
C LEU A 461 16.17 -4.77 8.26
N LEU A 462 15.92 -4.11 9.37
CA LEU A 462 16.22 -2.70 9.60
C LEU A 462 17.47 -2.56 10.43
N VAL A 463 18.42 -1.73 10.00
CA VAL A 463 19.59 -1.35 10.81
C VAL A 463 19.32 -0.04 11.53
N SER A 464 19.63 0.01 12.83
CA SER A 464 19.55 1.21 13.65
C SER A 464 20.81 1.38 14.52
N HIS A 465 21.21 2.63 14.73
CA HIS A 465 22.26 2.96 15.68
C HIS A 465 21.72 3.05 17.11
N ILE A 466 22.62 2.88 18.07
CA ILE A 466 22.34 3.20 19.46
C ILE A 466 22.68 4.66 19.76
N SER A 467 21.91 5.28 20.67
CA SER A 467 22.28 6.55 21.27
C SER A 467 23.48 6.34 22.23
N ARG A 468 24.35 7.33 22.33
CA ARG A 468 25.36 7.34 23.38
C ARG A 468 24.65 7.26 24.72
N GLY A 469 25.01 6.25 25.53
CA GLY A 469 24.45 6.07 26.86
C GLY A 469 24.83 7.23 27.81
N ASP A 470 24.22 7.25 28.99
CA ASP A 470 24.66 8.13 30.07
C ASP A 470 26.13 7.88 30.40
N SER A 471 26.84 8.92 30.81
CA SER A 471 28.28 8.91 31.14
C SER A 471 28.68 7.89 32.22
N SER A 472 27.71 7.22 32.85
CA SER A 472 27.90 6.18 33.87
C SER A 472 27.87 4.74 33.34
N SER A 473 27.56 4.52 32.08
CA SER A 473 27.48 3.16 31.48
C SER A 473 28.65 2.90 30.52
N THR A 474 29.18 1.69 30.54
CA THR A 474 30.19 1.25 29.56
C THR A 474 29.64 1.41 28.16
N PRO A 475 30.34 2.10 27.23
CA PRO A 475 29.94 2.22 25.85
C PRO A 475 29.77 0.84 25.17
N ALA A 476 28.87 0.74 24.20
CA ALA A 476 28.64 -0.52 23.49
C ALA A 476 29.88 -0.96 22.68
N GLU A 477 30.67 0.00 22.22
CA GLU A 477 31.96 -0.21 21.55
C GLU A 477 33.05 -0.75 22.45
N GLU A 478 32.87 -0.63 23.77
CA GLU A 478 33.75 -1.17 24.83
C GLU A 478 33.16 -2.42 25.49
N GLY A 479 32.20 -3.08 24.84
CA GLY A 479 31.56 -4.29 25.33
C GLY A 479 30.39 -4.08 26.27
N GLY A 480 29.93 -2.83 26.42
CA GLY A 480 28.76 -2.51 27.23
C GLY A 480 27.50 -3.20 26.70
N ARG A 481 26.67 -3.72 27.62
CA ARG A 481 25.41 -4.39 27.28
C ARG A 481 24.43 -3.41 26.66
N VAL A 482 23.93 -3.71 25.46
CA VAL A 482 22.90 -2.93 24.78
C VAL A 482 21.53 -3.17 25.41
N ARG A 483 20.79 -2.08 25.63
CA ARG A 483 19.44 -2.10 26.20
C ARG A 483 18.44 -1.47 25.22
N MET A 484 17.17 -1.87 25.31
CA MET A 484 16.09 -1.34 24.46
C MET A 484 15.96 0.18 24.50
N ASN A 485 16.18 0.81 25.66
CA ASN A 485 16.09 2.27 25.83
C ASN A 485 17.26 3.05 25.20
N GLN A 486 18.30 2.36 24.74
CA GLN A 486 19.46 2.95 24.06
C GLN A 486 19.29 2.98 22.53
N ILE A 487 18.22 2.44 22.01
CA ILE A 487 17.96 2.50 20.56
C ILE A 487 17.75 3.96 20.17
N ARG A 488 18.60 4.45 19.25
CA ARG A 488 18.60 5.87 18.84
C ARG A 488 17.30 6.22 18.13
N GLY A 489 16.71 7.31 18.56
CA GLY A 489 15.66 8.02 17.87
C GLY A 489 14.31 7.86 18.51
N SER A 490 13.83 6.67 18.87
CA SER A 490 12.46 6.60 19.33
C SER A 490 12.07 5.28 19.99
N GLN A 491 11.09 5.38 20.90
CA GLN A 491 10.41 4.20 21.41
C GLN A 491 9.65 3.43 20.32
N ALA A 492 9.29 4.06 19.20
CA ALA A 492 8.59 3.42 18.10
C ALA A 492 9.40 2.28 17.48
N ILE A 493 10.73 2.40 17.36
CA ILE A 493 11.58 1.30 16.91
C ILE A 493 11.41 0.09 17.82
N ALA A 494 11.51 0.32 19.14
CA ALA A 494 11.33 -0.73 20.13
C ALA A 494 9.91 -1.32 20.15
N GLN A 495 8.89 -0.49 19.94
CA GLN A 495 7.49 -0.90 19.99
C GLN A 495 7.05 -1.62 18.71
N LEU A 496 7.40 -1.10 17.52
CA LEU A 496 6.90 -1.57 16.23
C LEU A 496 7.67 -2.77 15.67
N SER A 497 8.95 -2.95 16.08
CA SER A 497 9.71 -4.15 15.70
C SER A 497 9.07 -5.43 16.26
N ASN A 498 9.02 -6.49 15.46
CA ASN A 498 8.66 -7.84 15.89
C ASN A 498 9.81 -8.47 16.68
N ILE A 499 11.02 -8.33 16.16
CA ILE A 499 12.26 -8.83 16.77
C ILE A 499 13.26 -7.66 16.83
N ALA A 500 13.98 -7.53 17.95
CA ALA A 500 15.11 -6.63 18.09
C ALA A 500 16.34 -7.42 18.49
N ILE A 501 17.39 -7.31 17.69
CA ILE A 501 18.68 -8.01 17.87
C ILE A 501 19.75 -6.97 18.15
N ALA A 502 20.55 -7.17 19.18
CA ALA A 502 21.71 -6.35 19.51
C ALA A 502 23.01 -7.08 19.18
N LEU A 503 23.98 -6.35 18.65
CA LEU A 503 25.36 -6.78 18.56
C LEU A 503 26.19 -6.02 19.59
N GLU A 504 26.91 -6.76 20.43
CA GLU A 504 27.76 -6.27 21.49
C GLU A 504 29.20 -6.74 21.25
N ARG A 505 30.17 -5.84 21.12
CA ARG A 505 31.58 -6.18 20.85
C ARG A 505 32.49 -5.22 21.58
N ASN A 506 33.48 -5.76 22.29
CA ASN A 506 34.54 -4.96 22.90
C ASN A 506 35.70 -4.77 21.94
N THR A 507 35.70 -3.68 21.17
CA THR A 507 36.79 -3.37 20.24
C THR A 507 38.06 -2.88 20.94
N GLN A 508 38.02 -2.61 22.26
CA GLN A 508 39.11 -2.14 23.11
C GLN A 508 39.57 -3.19 24.11
N ALA A 509 39.17 -4.46 23.98
CA ALA A 509 39.57 -5.53 24.88
C ALA A 509 41.11 -5.64 24.96
N GLU A 510 41.63 -5.99 26.11
CA GLU A 510 43.07 -6.15 26.32
C GLU A 510 43.64 -7.31 25.51
N LEU A 511 42.90 -8.44 25.48
CA LEU A 511 43.24 -9.59 24.65
C LEU A 511 42.77 -9.38 23.22
N GLU A 512 43.67 -9.55 22.28
CA GLU A 512 43.39 -9.34 20.85
C GLU A 512 42.29 -10.31 20.34
N GLU A 513 42.28 -11.53 20.86
CA GLU A 513 41.27 -12.56 20.53
C GLU A 513 39.85 -12.19 20.99
N ASP A 514 39.70 -11.39 22.06
CA ASP A 514 38.39 -10.94 22.53
C ASP A 514 37.85 -9.76 21.73
N ARG A 515 38.74 -9.00 21.05
CA ARG A 515 38.31 -7.91 20.16
C ARG A 515 37.51 -8.38 18.96
N ASP A 516 37.70 -9.63 18.56
CA ASP A 516 37.03 -10.23 17.40
C ASP A 516 35.75 -10.96 17.74
N VAL A 517 35.36 -11.01 19.01
CA VAL A 517 34.13 -11.66 19.46
C VAL A 517 32.97 -10.68 19.55
N THR A 518 31.86 -11.00 18.87
CA THR A 518 30.60 -10.25 18.91
C THR A 518 29.52 -11.10 19.55
N THR A 519 28.93 -10.63 20.65
CA THR A 519 27.77 -11.26 21.28
C THR A 519 26.51 -10.84 20.54
N VAL A 520 25.71 -11.79 20.07
CA VAL A 520 24.38 -11.58 19.49
C VAL A 520 23.35 -11.77 20.58
N ARG A 521 22.56 -10.75 20.83
CA ARG A 521 21.53 -10.76 21.86
C ARG A 521 20.17 -10.43 21.30
N VAL A 522 19.16 -11.25 21.58
CA VAL A 522 17.77 -10.94 21.31
C VAL A 522 17.22 -10.07 22.43
N LEU A 523 16.91 -8.80 22.13
CA LEU A 523 16.35 -7.84 23.08
C LEU A 523 14.84 -7.96 23.17
N LYS A 524 14.19 -8.29 22.05
CA LYS A 524 12.73 -8.43 21.92
C LYS A 524 12.40 -9.52 20.91
N ASN A 525 11.39 -10.31 21.21
CA ASN A 525 10.82 -11.28 20.29
C ASN A 525 9.32 -11.41 20.57
N ARG A 526 8.50 -10.88 19.66
CA ARG A 526 7.03 -10.95 19.81
C ARG A 526 6.48 -12.36 19.54
N TYR A 527 7.19 -13.13 18.73
CA TYR A 527 6.72 -14.46 18.33
C TYR A 527 6.82 -15.48 19.47
N SER A 528 8.01 -15.63 20.04
CA SER A 528 8.25 -16.64 21.08
C SER A 528 8.36 -16.08 22.49
N GLY A 529 8.56 -14.77 22.66
CA GLY A 529 8.88 -14.15 23.95
C GLY A 529 10.31 -14.40 24.43
N VAL A 530 11.08 -15.26 23.74
CA VAL A 530 12.44 -15.66 24.16
C VAL A 530 13.44 -14.56 23.86
N THR A 531 14.17 -14.11 24.88
CA THR A 531 15.19 -13.07 24.80
C THR A 531 16.52 -13.55 25.38
N GLY A 532 17.53 -12.69 25.41
CA GLY A 532 18.86 -12.99 25.98
C GLY A 532 19.91 -13.30 24.92
N VAL A 533 21.09 -13.74 25.32
CA VAL A 533 22.19 -14.09 24.42
C VAL A 533 21.77 -15.25 23.52
N ALA A 534 21.92 -15.06 22.22
CA ALA A 534 21.63 -16.07 21.22
C ALA A 534 22.89 -16.89 20.90
N CYS A 535 23.97 -16.20 20.55
CA CYS A 535 25.26 -16.82 20.20
C CYS A 535 26.38 -15.79 20.36
N LYS A 536 27.61 -16.26 20.23
CA LYS A 536 28.81 -15.45 20.04
C LYS A 536 29.36 -15.70 18.66
N LEU A 537 29.76 -14.66 17.97
CA LEU A 537 30.33 -14.70 16.63
C LEU A 537 31.77 -14.24 16.68
N ARG A 538 32.67 -15.04 16.16
CA ARG A 538 34.08 -14.67 15.97
C ARG A 538 34.31 -14.17 14.55
N TRP A 539 34.94 -13.01 14.44
CA TRP A 539 35.42 -12.53 13.14
C TRP A 539 36.67 -13.30 12.73
N ILE A 540 36.62 -13.93 11.57
CA ILE A 540 37.77 -14.62 10.98
C ILE A 540 38.24 -13.82 9.76
N ALA A 541 39.31 -13.06 9.94
CA ALA A 541 39.84 -12.15 8.92
C ALA A 541 40.22 -12.89 7.62
N SER A 542 40.80 -14.09 7.70
CA SER A 542 41.16 -14.90 6.56
C SER A 542 39.97 -15.39 5.70
N LEU A 543 38.79 -15.47 6.32
CA LEU A 543 37.53 -15.85 5.65
C LEU A 543 36.62 -14.66 5.38
N ASN A 544 36.99 -13.44 5.78
CA ASN A 544 36.15 -12.25 5.74
C ASN A 544 34.71 -12.53 6.23
N LYS A 545 34.58 -13.31 7.30
CA LYS A 545 33.31 -13.88 7.75
C LYS A 545 33.19 -13.91 9.27
N GLN A 546 31.98 -13.72 9.77
CA GLN A 546 31.61 -14.02 11.15
C GLN A 546 31.17 -15.48 11.25
N VAL A 547 31.76 -16.23 12.20
CA VAL A 547 31.47 -17.65 12.44
C VAL A 547 30.97 -17.79 13.87
N GLU A 548 29.89 -18.55 14.07
CA GLU A 548 29.37 -18.86 15.38
C GLU A 548 30.34 -19.72 16.17
N GLU A 549 30.67 -19.30 17.39
CA GLU A 549 31.46 -20.09 18.32
C GLU A 549 30.61 -21.25 18.84
N GLN A 550 31.14 -22.45 18.76
CA GLN A 550 30.50 -23.62 19.37
C GLN A 550 30.51 -23.44 20.89
N VAL A 551 29.34 -23.45 21.50
CA VAL A 551 29.22 -23.51 22.96
C VAL A 551 29.57 -24.93 23.38
N GLU A 552 30.61 -25.10 24.18
CA GLU A 552 30.87 -26.39 24.82
C GLU A 552 29.59 -26.80 25.61
N GLU A 553 29.07 -27.99 25.36
CA GLU A 553 27.93 -28.56 26.07
C GLU A 553 28.27 -28.65 27.57
N GLY A 554 27.84 -27.69 28.35
CA GLY A 554 28.06 -27.68 29.80
C GLY A 554 27.77 -26.37 30.53
N ALA A 555 27.43 -25.29 29.82
CA ALA A 555 27.21 -23.97 30.39
C ALA A 555 25.80 -23.38 30.09
N ILE A 556 24.75 -24.17 30.22
CA ILE A 556 23.35 -23.70 30.21
C ILE A 556 22.75 -23.84 31.59
#